data_4317c254f7fa041beba4ae9b5b2aa2c1
#
_entry.id   4317c254f7fa041beba4ae9b5b2aa2c1
#
_cell.length_a   1.000
_cell.length_b   1.000
_cell.length_c   1.000
_cell.angle_alpha   90.00
_cell.angle_beta   90.00
_cell.angle_gamma   90.00
#
_symmetry.space_group_name_H-M   'P 1'
#
loop_
_entity.id
_entity.type
_entity.pdbx_description
1 polymer ?
#
loop_
_entity_poly.entity_id
_entity_poly.type
_entity_poly.pdbx_seq_one_letter_code
_entity_poly.pdbx_strand_id
1 'polypeptide(L)'
;MAECLPDDQGRVLLPSVVRYLPQGRREIGHAAQAALSTDAGNTIASAKRFMGRTLADIDAPEKLPYRFAEQEAGRGVIGIETVDGTKTAVEVSAEILATLRFRAEDTFNDDIHGAVITVPAYFDDAQRQATKDAAKLAGINLLRLINEPTAAALSLIHI
;
A
#
# COMPACT_ATOMS: atom_id res chain seq x y z
N MET A 1 12.68 19.22 -13.59
CA MET A 1 11.21 19.34 -13.46
C MET A 1 10.66 18.00 -13.02
N ALA A 2 9.70 17.99 -12.11
CA ALA A 2 9.05 16.77 -11.68
C ALA A 2 8.06 16.29 -12.75
N GLU A 3 8.10 15.01 -13.08
CA GLU A 3 7.23 14.39 -14.09
C GLU A 3 6.52 13.17 -13.48
N CYS A 4 5.28 12.94 -13.91
CA CYS A 4 4.57 11.74 -13.54
C CYS A 4 5.04 10.57 -14.39
N LEU A 5 5.17 9.39 -13.77
CA LEU A 5 5.56 8.17 -14.46
C LEU A 5 4.31 7.40 -14.88
N PRO A 6 4.02 7.31 -16.18
CA PRO A 6 2.86 6.56 -16.67
C PRO A 6 3.11 5.05 -16.69
N ASP A 7 2.02 4.28 -16.69
CA ASP A 7 2.06 2.86 -17.04
C ASP A 7 2.03 2.66 -18.58
N ASP A 8 1.95 1.41 -19.00
CA ASP A 8 1.93 1.03 -20.43
C ASP A 8 0.75 1.64 -21.20
N GLN A 9 -0.29 2.06 -20.50
CA GLN A 9 -1.49 2.66 -21.08
C GLN A 9 -1.54 4.18 -20.90
N GLY A 10 -0.47 4.79 -20.42
CA GLY A 10 -0.36 6.21 -20.20
C GLY A 10 -1.02 6.72 -18.92
N ARG A 11 -1.44 5.83 -18.02
CA ARG A 11 -2.08 6.20 -16.76
C ARG A 11 -1.01 6.49 -15.71
N VAL A 12 -1.12 7.64 -15.05
CA VAL A 12 -0.12 8.11 -14.09
C VAL A 12 -0.45 7.72 -12.64
N LEU A 13 -1.72 7.42 -12.33
CA LEU A 13 -2.13 6.97 -11.01
C LEU A 13 -2.10 5.45 -10.95
N LEU A 14 -1.53 4.93 -9.86
CA LEU A 14 -1.61 3.51 -9.52
C LEU A 14 -2.61 3.36 -8.39
N PRO A 15 -3.77 2.71 -8.60
CA PRO A 15 -4.68 2.41 -7.51
C PRO A 15 -4.01 1.58 -6.42
N SER A 16 -4.22 1.95 -5.15
CA SER A 16 -3.63 1.25 -4.00
C SER A 16 -4.44 0.00 -3.67
N VAL A 17 -4.50 -0.93 -4.60
CA VAL A 17 -5.25 -2.18 -4.52
C VAL A 17 -4.36 -3.34 -4.92
N VAL A 18 -4.37 -4.40 -4.11
CA VAL A 18 -3.62 -5.63 -4.38
C VAL A 18 -4.58 -6.81 -4.26
N ARG A 19 -4.66 -7.62 -5.30
CA ARG A 19 -5.38 -8.88 -5.29
C ARG A 19 -4.40 -10.03 -5.20
N TYR A 20 -4.58 -10.88 -4.21
CA TYR A 20 -3.80 -12.10 -4.05
C TYR A 20 -4.50 -13.27 -4.74
N LEU A 21 -3.73 -14.04 -5.49
CA LEU A 21 -4.17 -15.18 -6.26
C LEU A 21 -3.40 -16.43 -5.81
N PRO A 22 -3.89 -17.64 -6.13
CA PRO A 22 -3.17 -18.86 -5.78
C PRO A 22 -1.75 -18.91 -6.36
N GLN A 23 -0.87 -19.67 -5.71
CA GLN A 23 0.51 -19.93 -6.15
C GLN A 23 1.39 -18.67 -6.18
N GLY A 24 1.20 -17.76 -5.23
CA GLY A 24 2.02 -16.57 -5.09
C GLY A 24 1.82 -15.51 -6.17
N ARG A 25 0.78 -15.66 -7.00
CA ARG A 25 0.44 -14.65 -8.01
C ARG A 25 -0.33 -13.50 -7.37
N ARG A 26 -0.20 -12.34 -7.96
CA ARG A 26 -0.89 -11.14 -7.50
C ARG A 26 -1.13 -10.16 -8.63
N GLU A 27 -2.19 -9.39 -8.52
CA GLU A 27 -2.51 -8.28 -9.39
C GLU A 27 -2.44 -6.99 -8.57
N ILE A 28 -1.91 -5.92 -9.13
CA ILE A 28 -1.71 -4.65 -8.43
C ILE A 28 -2.23 -3.51 -9.29
N GLY A 29 -2.96 -2.59 -8.65
CA GLY A 29 -3.47 -1.42 -9.32
C GLY A 29 -4.79 -1.67 -10.05
N HIS A 30 -4.89 -1.24 -11.29
CA HIS A 30 -6.13 -1.29 -12.07
C HIS A 30 -6.69 -2.71 -12.25
N ALA A 31 -5.84 -3.68 -12.48
CA ALA A 31 -6.25 -5.08 -12.61
C ALA A 31 -6.89 -5.60 -11.31
N ALA A 32 -6.29 -5.28 -10.17
CA ALA A 32 -6.82 -5.63 -8.85
C ALA A 32 -8.13 -4.89 -8.57
N GLN A 33 -8.21 -3.63 -8.92
CA GLN A 33 -9.40 -2.80 -8.69
C GLN A 33 -10.65 -3.38 -9.38
N ALA A 34 -10.49 -3.98 -10.54
CA ALA A 34 -11.58 -4.63 -11.25
C ALA A 34 -12.17 -5.82 -10.49
N ALA A 35 -11.44 -6.43 -9.56
CA ALA A 35 -11.87 -7.58 -8.78
C ALA A 35 -12.48 -7.22 -7.41
N LEU A 36 -12.60 -5.94 -7.07
CA LEU A 36 -13.14 -5.49 -5.77
C LEU A 36 -14.56 -6.02 -5.50
N SER A 37 -15.38 -6.18 -6.53
CA SER A 37 -16.76 -6.67 -6.38
C SER A 37 -16.88 -8.18 -6.54
N THR A 38 -15.96 -8.82 -7.22
CA THR A 38 -16.04 -10.26 -7.56
C THR A 38 -15.19 -11.14 -6.66
N ASP A 39 -14.14 -10.59 -6.07
CA ASP A 39 -13.20 -11.31 -5.21
C ASP A 39 -12.75 -10.42 -4.03
N ALA A 40 -13.72 -9.84 -3.36
CA ALA A 40 -13.48 -8.83 -2.32
C ALA A 40 -12.60 -9.33 -1.16
N GLY A 41 -12.70 -10.59 -0.78
CA GLY A 41 -11.94 -11.17 0.34
C GLY A 41 -10.44 -11.28 0.07
N ASN A 42 -10.04 -11.39 -1.20
CA ASN A 42 -8.63 -11.48 -1.62
C ASN A 42 -8.10 -10.18 -2.23
N THR A 43 -8.93 -9.15 -2.33
CA THR A 43 -8.59 -7.88 -2.98
C THR A 43 -8.55 -6.77 -1.94
N ILE A 44 -7.35 -6.43 -1.51
CA ILE A 44 -7.15 -5.50 -0.41
C ILE A 44 -6.99 -4.08 -0.97
N ALA A 45 -7.95 -3.25 -0.64
CA ALA A 45 -7.93 -1.82 -0.93
C ALA A 45 -7.68 -1.03 0.36
N SER A 46 -7.08 0.13 0.24
CA SER A 46 -6.91 1.06 1.37
C SER A 46 -6.14 0.46 2.55
N ALA A 47 -5.05 -0.27 2.28
CA ALA A 47 -4.18 -0.84 3.32
C ALA A 47 -3.67 0.21 4.32
N LYS A 48 -3.63 1.48 3.92
CA LYS A 48 -3.30 2.62 4.76
C LYS A 48 -4.11 2.65 6.07
N ARG A 49 -5.37 2.22 6.03
CA ARG A 49 -6.25 2.17 7.21
C ARG A 49 -5.78 1.19 8.29
N PHE A 50 -4.99 0.21 7.90
CA PHE A 50 -4.53 -0.87 8.79
C PHE A 50 -3.05 -0.71 9.18
N MET A 51 -2.36 0.27 8.61
CA MET A 51 -0.94 0.51 8.89
C MET A 51 -0.73 0.83 10.37
N GLY A 52 0.14 0.06 11.03
CA GLY A 52 0.47 0.26 12.43
C GLY A 52 -0.70 0.09 13.40
N ARG A 53 -1.76 -0.60 12.97
CA ARG A 53 -2.98 -0.79 13.78
C ARG A 53 -3.13 -2.23 14.24
N THR A 54 -3.86 -2.40 15.33
CA THR A 54 -4.36 -3.69 15.80
C THR A 54 -5.84 -3.83 15.41
N LEU A 55 -6.37 -5.05 15.50
CA LEU A 55 -7.79 -5.28 15.17
C LEU A 55 -8.73 -4.46 16.08
N ALA A 56 -8.33 -4.21 17.32
CA ALA A 56 -9.11 -3.40 18.27
C ALA A 56 -9.22 -1.92 17.84
N ASP A 57 -8.31 -1.46 16.99
CA ASP A 57 -8.32 -0.08 16.49
C ASP A 57 -9.26 0.13 15.29
N ILE A 58 -9.84 -0.94 14.75
CA ILE A 58 -10.68 -0.89 13.57
C ILE A 58 -12.14 -0.83 13.97
N ASP A 59 -12.85 0.17 13.47
CA ASP A 59 -14.29 0.32 13.67
C ASP A 59 -15.05 -0.69 12.80
N ALA A 60 -15.93 -1.46 13.44
CA ALA A 60 -16.81 -2.41 12.78
C ALA A 60 -16.10 -3.33 11.76
N PRO A 61 -15.08 -4.10 12.19
CA PRO A 61 -14.34 -4.96 11.27
C PRO A 61 -15.24 -6.00 10.58
N GLU A 62 -16.35 -6.37 11.20
CA GLU A 62 -17.33 -7.30 10.64
C GLU A 62 -18.06 -6.77 9.40
N LYS A 63 -18.00 -5.46 9.17
CA LYS A 63 -18.59 -4.82 7.97
C LYS A 63 -17.64 -4.79 6.78
N LEU A 64 -16.38 -5.14 7.00
CA LEU A 64 -15.38 -5.18 5.96
C LEU A 64 -15.44 -6.54 5.25
N PRO A 65 -15.09 -6.58 3.96
CA PRO A 65 -15.14 -7.83 3.19
C PRO A 65 -14.00 -8.80 3.53
N TYR A 66 -13.10 -8.42 4.42
CA TYR A 66 -11.90 -9.19 4.75
C TYR A 66 -12.15 -10.17 5.88
N ARG A 67 -11.44 -11.30 5.82
CA ARG A 67 -11.31 -12.23 6.94
C ARG A 67 -10.01 -11.88 7.67
N PHE A 68 -10.16 -11.37 8.89
CA PHE A 68 -9.01 -11.05 9.72
C PHE A 68 -8.48 -12.30 10.43
N ALA A 69 -7.16 -12.46 10.46
CA ALA A 69 -6.52 -13.55 11.17
C ALA A 69 -6.73 -13.39 12.69
N GLU A 70 -6.90 -14.52 13.38
CA GLU A 70 -6.99 -14.52 14.82
C GLU A 70 -5.68 -14.04 15.42
N GLN A 71 -5.78 -13.10 16.34
CA GLN A 71 -4.62 -12.56 17.06
C GLN A 71 -4.70 -12.95 18.52
N GLU A 72 -3.57 -13.39 19.08
CA GLU A 72 -3.48 -13.64 20.51
C GLU A 72 -3.73 -12.36 21.31
N ALA A 73 -4.83 -12.34 22.06
CA ALA A 73 -5.14 -11.34 23.08
C ALA A 73 -5.01 -9.85 22.62
N GLY A 74 -5.37 -9.53 21.39
CA GLY A 74 -5.37 -8.15 20.91
C GLY A 74 -3.98 -7.55 20.72
N ARG A 75 -2.95 -8.38 20.69
CA ARG A 75 -1.56 -7.97 20.46
C ARG A 75 -1.14 -8.35 19.05
N GLY A 76 -0.47 -7.42 18.37
CA GLY A 76 0.10 -7.65 17.06
C GLY A 76 -0.61 -6.89 15.93
N VAL A 77 0.05 -6.85 14.79
CA VAL A 77 -0.47 -6.18 13.59
C VAL A 77 -1.63 -6.96 12.97
N ILE A 78 -2.53 -6.23 12.31
CA ILE A 78 -3.67 -6.82 11.61
C ILE A 78 -3.15 -7.72 10.48
N GLY A 79 -3.60 -8.98 10.47
CA GLY A 79 -3.42 -9.90 9.36
C GLY A 79 -4.73 -10.11 8.62
N ILE A 80 -4.69 -10.10 7.30
CA ILE A 80 -5.84 -10.40 6.44
C ILE A 80 -5.58 -11.76 5.79
N GLU A 81 -6.49 -12.69 6.01
CA GLU A 81 -6.42 -14.01 5.38
C GLU A 81 -6.79 -13.92 3.91
N THR A 82 -5.93 -14.41 3.06
CA THR A 82 -6.16 -14.48 1.62
C THR A 82 -5.93 -15.91 1.13
N VAL A 83 -6.25 -16.15 -0.13
CA VAL A 83 -5.97 -17.44 -0.79
C VAL A 83 -4.47 -17.73 -0.86
N ASP A 84 -3.61 -16.73 -0.74
CA ASP A 84 -2.15 -16.84 -0.71
C ASP A 84 -1.58 -16.64 0.71
N GLY A 85 -2.34 -16.94 1.74
CA GLY A 85 -1.94 -16.82 3.14
C GLY A 85 -2.32 -15.49 3.78
N THR A 86 -1.86 -15.29 5.00
CA THR A 86 -2.13 -14.07 5.77
C THR A 86 -1.22 -12.95 5.33
N LYS A 87 -1.80 -11.79 5.04
CA LYS A 87 -1.09 -10.58 4.58
C LYS A 87 -1.29 -9.44 5.57
N THR A 88 -0.23 -8.71 5.85
CA THR A 88 -0.28 -7.50 6.67
C THR A 88 -0.39 -6.25 5.79
N ALA A 89 -0.78 -5.14 6.39
CA ALA A 89 -0.82 -3.86 5.69
C ALA A 89 0.58 -3.44 5.17
N VAL A 90 1.62 -3.78 5.91
CA VAL A 90 3.01 -3.53 5.49
C VAL A 90 3.34 -4.29 4.21
N GLU A 91 2.99 -5.57 4.15
CA GLU A 91 3.20 -6.39 2.95
C GLU A 91 2.42 -5.87 1.74
N VAL A 92 1.14 -5.53 1.94
CA VAL A 92 0.30 -4.97 0.86
C VAL A 92 0.86 -3.64 0.36
N SER A 93 1.27 -2.78 1.26
CA SER A 93 1.89 -1.49 0.90
C SER A 93 3.22 -1.69 0.18
N ALA A 94 4.01 -2.67 0.60
CA ALA A 94 5.27 -3.01 -0.07
C ALA A 94 5.05 -3.46 -1.52
N GLU A 95 3.98 -4.19 -1.81
CA GLU A 95 3.64 -4.58 -3.19
C GLU A 95 3.38 -3.36 -4.08
N ILE A 96 2.65 -2.39 -3.55
CA ILE A 96 2.34 -1.15 -4.26
C ILE A 96 3.62 -0.34 -4.49
N LEU A 97 4.42 -0.18 -3.46
CA LEU A 97 5.69 0.55 -3.54
C LEU A 97 6.69 -0.13 -4.50
N ALA A 98 6.77 -1.45 -4.47
CA ALA A 98 7.62 -2.21 -5.40
C ALA A 98 7.19 -2.02 -6.86
N THR A 99 5.89 -1.99 -7.11
CA THR A 99 5.34 -1.73 -8.45
C THR A 99 5.74 -0.33 -8.94
N LEU A 100 5.67 0.67 -8.06
CA LEU A 100 6.11 2.03 -8.40
C LEU A 100 7.61 2.10 -8.63
N ARG A 101 8.40 1.38 -7.82
CA ARG A 101 9.85 1.28 -8.01
C ARG A 101 10.19 0.70 -9.38
N PHE A 102 9.59 -0.42 -9.75
CA PHE A 102 9.80 -1.02 -11.06
C PHE A 102 9.41 -0.10 -12.21
N ARG A 103 8.31 0.62 -12.06
CA ARG A 103 7.89 1.61 -13.05
C ARG A 103 8.94 2.71 -13.24
N ALA A 104 9.51 3.21 -12.15
CA ALA A 104 10.55 4.23 -12.21
C ALA A 104 11.84 3.67 -12.84
N GLU A 105 12.29 2.50 -12.43
CA GLU A 105 13.48 1.86 -12.97
C GLU A 105 13.34 1.55 -14.45
N ASP A 106 12.17 1.10 -14.87
CA ASP A 106 11.88 0.83 -16.29
C ASP A 106 11.86 2.12 -17.12
N THR A 107 11.25 3.17 -16.59
CA THR A 107 11.18 4.48 -17.26
C THR A 107 12.55 5.11 -17.45
N PHE A 108 13.41 5.04 -16.43
CA PHE A 108 14.76 5.61 -16.46
C PHE A 108 15.81 4.64 -16.99
N ASN A 109 15.45 3.39 -17.17
CA ASN A 109 16.35 2.29 -17.55
C ASN A 109 17.59 2.22 -16.63
N ASP A 110 17.39 2.45 -15.35
CA ASP A 110 18.41 2.45 -14.30
C ASP A 110 17.77 2.24 -12.94
N ASP A 111 18.58 1.85 -11.96
CA ASP A 111 18.14 1.75 -10.57
C ASP A 111 17.84 3.13 -9.98
N ILE A 112 16.84 3.21 -9.14
CA ILE A 112 16.59 4.44 -8.39
C ILE A 112 17.49 4.49 -7.16
N HIS A 113 18.04 5.67 -6.89
CA HIS A 113 18.92 5.87 -5.72
C HIS A 113 18.14 5.93 -4.41
N GLY A 114 16.90 6.33 -4.46
CA GLY A 114 16.01 6.42 -3.32
C GLY A 114 14.70 7.10 -3.65
N ALA A 115 13.85 7.19 -2.66
CA ALA A 115 12.53 7.80 -2.82
C ALA A 115 12.16 8.63 -1.58
N VAL A 116 11.29 9.60 -1.81
CA VAL A 116 10.58 10.33 -0.76
C VAL A 116 9.14 9.81 -0.75
N ILE A 117 8.66 9.43 0.42
CA ILE A 117 7.29 8.94 0.60
C ILE A 117 6.51 9.93 1.45
N THR A 118 5.28 10.21 1.05
CA THR A 118 4.37 11.06 1.80
C THR A 118 3.40 10.24 2.62
N VAL A 119 3.10 10.70 3.82
CA VAL A 119 2.12 10.10 4.72
C VAL A 119 1.13 11.16 5.21
N PRO A 120 -0.09 10.78 5.60
CA PRO A 120 -1.01 11.71 6.22
C PRO A 120 -0.39 12.36 7.45
N ALA A 121 -0.69 13.64 7.66
CA ALA A 121 -0.20 14.38 8.82
C ALA A 121 -0.68 13.76 10.15
N TYR A 122 -1.82 13.09 10.15
CA TYR A 122 -2.39 12.43 11.33
C TYR A 122 -1.73 11.08 11.67
N PHE A 123 -0.81 10.55 10.84
CA PHE A 123 -0.11 9.31 11.15
C PHE A 123 0.69 9.46 12.44
N ASP A 124 0.50 8.51 13.35
CA ASP A 124 1.31 8.37 14.56
C ASP A 124 2.66 7.67 14.26
N ASP A 125 3.48 7.51 15.29
CA ASP A 125 4.80 6.89 15.15
C ASP A 125 4.72 5.43 14.68
N ALA A 126 3.72 4.67 15.12
CA ALA A 126 3.53 3.29 14.70
C ALA A 126 3.19 3.20 13.21
N GLN A 127 2.33 4.07 12.72
CA GLN A 127 1.95 4.14 11.31
C GLN A 127 3.13 4.59 10.44
N ARG A 128 3.93 5.54 10.90
CA ARG A 128 5.14 6.01 10.22
C ARG A 128 6.20 4.92 10.16
N GLN A 129 6.39 4.18 11.25
CA GLN A 129 7.32 3.05 11.27
C GLN A 129 6.87 1.95 10.31
N ALA A 130 5.58 1.63 10.29
CA ALA A 130 5.03 0.65 9.35
C ALA A 130 5.28 1.06 7.89
N THR A 131 5.17 2.35 7.57
CA THR A 131 5.48 2.88 6.23
C THR A 131 6.95 2.72 5.88
N LYS A 132 7.86 2.99 6.83
CA LYS A 132 9.30 2.74 6.65
C LYS A 132 9.59 1.27 6.40
N ASP A 133 8.93 0.39 7.14
CA ASP A 133 9.09 -1.06 6.99
C ASP A 133 8.60 -1.52 5.62
N ALA A 134 7.48 -0.97 5.13
CA ALA A 134 6.98 -1.27 3.79
C ALA A 134 7.96 -0.84 2.70
N ALA A 135 8.55 0.34 2.81
CA ALA A 135 9.56 0.83 1.88
C ALA A 135 10.79 -0.08 1.86
N LYS A 136 11.26 -0.50 3.03
CA LYS A 136 12.37 -1.43 3.16
C LYS A 136 12.06 -2.78 2.52
N LEU A 137 10.88 -3.32 2.77
CA LEU A 137 10.42 -4.58 2.21
C LEU A 137 10.31 -4.51 0.68
N ALA A 138 9.93 -3.34 0.15
CA ALA A 138 9.87 -3.08 -1.30
C ALA A 138 11.25 -2.89 -1.94
N GLY A 139 12.32 -2.85 -1.16
CA GLY A 139 13.68 -2.62 -1.66
C GLY A 139 13.95 -1.15 -2.00
N ILE A 140 13.22 -0.23 -1.40
CA ILE A 140 13.38 1.20 -1.61
C ILE A 140 14.27 1.80 -0.52
N ASN A 141 15.29 2.56 -0.94
CA ASN A 141 16.03 3.41 -0.02
C ASN A 141 15.20 4.66 0.28
N LEU A 142 14.60 4.71 1.46
CA LEU A 142 13.77 5.83 1.88
C LEU A 142 14.64 6.99 2.30
N LEU A 143 14.64 8.06 1.51
CA LEU A 143 15.41 9.26 1.77
C LEU A 143 14.74 10.15 2.83
N ARG A 144 13.43 10.33 2.70
CA ARG A 144 12.61 11.10 3.64
C ARG A 144 11.19 10.59 3.68
N LEU A 145 10.60 10.67 4.87
CA LEU A 145 9.18 10.50 5.09
C LEU A 145 8.61 11.87 5.45
N ILE A 146 7.74 12.40 4.62
CA ILE A 146 7.17 13.74 4.81
C ILE A 146 5.65 13.67 4.91
N ASN A 147 5.07 14.64 5.58
CA ASN A 147 3.61 14.73 5.66
C ASN A 147 3.02 15.10 4.31
N GLU A 148 1.88 14.48 3.99
CA GLU A 148 1.06 14.94 2.87
C GLU A 148 0.69 16.40 3.12
N PRO A 149 0.76 17.21 2.09
CA PRO A 149 0.39 18.59 2.20
C PRO A 149 -1.08 18.72 2.58
N THR A 150 -1.36 19.40 3.68
CA THR A 150 -2.71 19.57 4.22
C THR A 150 -3.50 20.68 3.55
N ALA A 151 -2.84 21.55 2.83
CA ALA A 151 -3.50 22.66 2.16
C ALA A 151 -3.97 22.26 0.76
N ALA A 152 -5.08 22.84 0.32
CA ALA A 152 -5.54 22.72 -1.06
C ALA A 152 -4.45 23.10 -2.07
N ALA A 153 -3.54 24.01 -1.71
CA ALA A 153 -2.36 24.35 -2.51
C ALA A 153 -1.46 23.15 -2.79
N LEU A 154 -1.49 22.17 -1.93
CA LEU A 154 -0.67 20.99 -2.04
C LEU A 154 -1.37 19.87 -2.79
N SER A 155 -2.68 19.88 -2.84
CA SER A 155 -3.41 18.99 -3.74
C SER A 155 -3.14 19.31 -5.21
N LEU A 156 -2.77 20.54 -5.51
CA LEU A 156 -2.35 20.93 -6.86
C LEU A 156 -0.97 20.39 -7.24
N ILE A 157 -0.16 20.05 -6.26
CA ILE A 157 1.18 19.48 -6.45
C ILE A 157 1.12 17.96 -6.49
N HIS A 158 0.09 17.40 -5.91
CA HIS A 158 -0.08 15.96 -5.76
C HIS A 158 -0.79 15.26 -6.89
N ILE A 159 -1.22 15.98 -7.79
CA ILE A 159 -1.93 15.39 -8.92
C ILE A 159 -1.00 14.56 -9.79
#